data_0043ac3f491225f0acd5805773aa2fef
#
_entry.id   0043ac3f491225f0acd5805773aa2fef
#
_cell.length_a   1.000
_cell.length_b   1.000
_cell.length_c   1.000
_cell.angle_alpha   90.00
_cell.angle_beta   90.00
_cell.angle_gamma   90.00
#
_symmetry.space_group_name_H-M   'P 1'
#
loop_
_entity.id
_entity.type
_entity.pdbx_description
1 polymer ?
#
loop_
_entity_poly.entity_id
_entity_poly.type
_entity_poly.pdbx_seq_one_letter_code
_entity_poly.pdbx_strand_id
1 'polypeptide(L)' 'MPIPAKKFQLEKIDNKTAKKIDTMESVSIVDIEGLRKQKTELEQEVAQLNKMLAEINEVISEFEKLP' A
#
# COMPACT_ATOMS: atom_id res chain seq x y z
N MET A 1 8.40 -27.14 -0.11
CA MET A 1 7.63 -26.79 1.06
C MET A 1 7.16 -25.35 0.97
N PRO A 2 5.86 -25.11 1.09
CA PRO A 2 5.37 -23.76 0.97
C PRO A 2 5.82 -22.90 2.15
N ILE A 3 6.33 -21.75 1.82
CA ILE A 3 6.71 -20.77 2.82
C ILE A 3 5.47 -19.95 3.12
N PRO A 4 5.08 -19.84 4.39
CA PRO A 4 3.94 -18.99 4.70
C PRO A 4 4.25 -17.57 4.31
N ALA A 5 3.48 -17.05 3.37
CA ALA A 5 3.64 -15.68 2.91
C ALA A 5 3.15 -14.66 3.92
N LYS A 6 2.36 -15.12 4.89
CA LYS A 6 1.73 -14.23 5.85
C LYS A 6 2.42 -14.30 7.20
N LYS A 7 2.74 -13.12 7.72
CA LYS A 7 3.30 -12.99 9.07
C LYS A 7 2.21 -12.76 10.11
N PHE A 8 0.97 -12.88 9.72
CA PHE A 8 -0.16 -12.65 10.59
C PHE A 8 -1.35 -13.50 10.14
N GLN A 9 -2.33 -13.62 11.00
CA GLN A 9 -3.59 -14.27 10.71
C GLN A 9 -4.72 -13.27 10.91
N LEU A 10 -5.76 -13.39 10.12
CA LEU A 10 -6.94 -12.56 10.24
C LEU A 10 -8.16 -13.42 10.57
N GLU A 11 -8.95 -12.94 11.50
CA GLU A 11 -10.22 -13.53 11.87
C GLU A 11 -11.31 -12.50 11.64
N LYS A 12 -12.26 -12.81 10.79
CA LYS A 12 -13.34 -11.90 10.50
C LYS A 12 -14.28 -11.80 11.68
N ILE A 13 -14.51 -10.59 12.19
CA ILE A 13 -15.45 -10.33 13.27
C ILE A 13 -16.80 -9.98 12.66
N ASP A 14 -16.80 -9.05 11.71
CA ASP A 14 -17.99 -8.68 10.95
C ASP A 14 -17.54 -8.15 9.57
N ASN A 15 -18.46 -7.53 8.81
CA ASN A 15 -18.14 -7.08 7.47
C ASN A 15 -17.14 -5.93 7.41
N LYS A 16 -16.89 -5.27 8.52
CA LYS A 16 -16.05 -4.07 8.58
C LYS A 16 -14.82 -4.23 9.47
N THR A 17 -14.79 -5.29 10.27
CA THR A 17 -13.79 -5.43 11.31
C THR A 17 -13.19 -6.83 11.30
N ALA A 18 -11.90 -6.89 11.52
CA ALA A 18 -11.18 -8.15 11.63
C ALA A 18 -10.23 -8.11 12.81
N LYS A 19 -9.97 -9.28 13.37
CA LYS A 19 -8.97 -9.45 14.40
C LYS A 19 -7.67 -9.88 13.74
N LYS A 20 -6.61 -9.16 14.01
CA LYS A 20 -5.29 -9.46 13.46
C LYS A 20 -4.41 -10.04 14.55
N ILE A 21 -3.86 -11.22 14.29
CA ILE A 21 -2.97 -11.91 15.21
C ILE A 21 -1.61 -12.00 14.57
N ASP A 22 -0.62 -11.32 15.14
CA ASP A 22 0.75 -11.35 14.66
C ASP A 22 1.47 -12.58 15.13
N THR A 23 2.59 -12.89 14.49
CA THR A 23 3.43 -14.03 14.84
C THR A 23 3.97 -13.96 16.27
N MET A 24 3.95 -12.79 16.87
CA MET A 24 4.37 -12.59 18.26
C MET A 24 3.19 -12.59 19.22
N GLU A 25 2.08 -13.17 18.80
CA GLU A 25 0.86 -13.29 19.59
C GLU A 25 0.24 -11.94 19.98
N SER A 26 0.62 -10.90 19.30
CA SER A 26 0.01 -9.60 19.48
C SER A 26 -1.32 -9.55 18.75
N VAL A 27 -2.38 -9.18 19.46
CA VAL A 27 -3.72 -9.14 18.89
C VAL A 27 -4.18 -7.69 18.74
N SER A 28 -4.68 -7.34 17.57
CA SER A 28 -5.24 -6.01 17.33
C SER A 28 -6.53 -6.13 16.54
N ILE A 29 -7.36 -5.11 16.66
CA ILE A 29 -8.61 -5.00 15.90
C ILE A 29 -8.34 -4.10 14.70
N VAL A 30 -8.75 -4.55 13.53
CA VAL A 30 -8.50 -3.86 12.28
C VAL A 30 -9.82 -3.41 11.66
N ASP A 31 -9.91 -2.12 11.37
CA ASP A 31 -11.05 -1.55 10.67
C ASP A 31 -10.80 -1.65 9.16
N ILE A 32 -11.51 -2.58 8.53
CA ILE A 32 -11.32 -2.87 7.11
C ILE A 32 -11.78 -1.70 6.24
N GLU A 33 -12.87 -1.03 6.60
CA GLU A 33 -13.33 0.15 5.85
C GLU A 33 -12.29 1.26 5.86
N GLY A 34 -11.72 1.52 7.04
CA GLY A 34 -10.67 2.51 7.19
C GLY A 34 -9.44 2.18 6.35
N LEU A 35 -9.05 0.90 6.33
CA LEU A 35 -7.91 0.47 5.53
C LEU A 35 -8.17 0.61 4.03
N ARG A 36 -9.38 0.31 3.57
CA ARG A 36 -9.71 0.48 2.16
C ARG A 36 -9.66 1.94 1.74
N LYS A 37 -10.14 2.83 2.60
CA LYS A 37 -10.08 4.25 2.35
C LYS A 37 -8.64 4.73 2.31
N GLN A 38 -7.84 4.30 3.25
CA GLN A 38 -6.42 4.64 3.31
C GLN A 38 -5.68 4.13 2.07
N LYS A 39 -6.00 2.92 1.64
CA LYS A 39 -5.43 2.35 0.42
C LYS A 39 -5.72 3.23 -0.79
N THR A 40 -6.97 3.67 -0.94
CA THR A 40 -7.37 4.53 -2.04
C THR A 40 -6.61 5.84 -2.03
N GLU A 41 -6.47 6.45 -0.85
CA GLU A 41 -5.71 7.70 -0.70
C GLU A 41 -4.24 7.52 -1.09
N LEU A 42 -3.63 6.42 -0.66
CA LEU A 42 -2.25 6.12 -0.99
C LEU A 42 -2.07 5.84 -2.47
N GLU A 43 -3.02 5.15 -3.10
CA GLU A 43 -2.97 4.89 -4.52
C GLU A 43 -3.04 6.19 -5.33
N GLN A 44 -3.84 7.16 -4.88
CA GLN A 44 -3.92 8.46 -5.51
C GLN A 44 -2.62 9.24 -5.36
N GLU A 45 -1.99 9.18 -4.19
CA GLU A 45 -0.69 9.80 -3.97
C GLU A 45 0.39 9.19 -4.86
N VAL A 46 0.40 7.87 -4.96
CA VAL A 46 1.36 7.17 -5.82
C VAL A 46 1.17 7.57 -7.28
N ALA A 47 -0.07 7.65 -7.75
CA ALA A 47 -0.36 8.05 -9.12
C ALA A 47 0.13 9.47 -9.39
N GLN A 48 -0.10 10.38 -8.43
CA GLN A 48 0.36 11.75 -8.57
C GLN A 48 1.88 11.85 -8.58
N LEU A 49 2.55 11.11 -7.70
CA LEU A 49 4.01 11.09 -7.64
C LEU A 49 4.60 10.49 -8.92
N ASN A 50 3.99 9.44 -9.45
CA ASN A 50 4.43 8.85 -10.71
C ASN A 50 4.31 9.83 -11.87
N LYS A 51 3.24 10.62 -11.88
CA LYS A 51 3.05 11.65 -12.91
C LYS A 51 4.13 12.71 -12.80
N MET A 52 4.43 13.17 -11.59
CA MET A 52 5.49 14.15 -11.36
C MET A 52 6.85 13.61 -11.77
N LEU A 53 7.11 12.36 -11.43
CA LEU A 53 8.37 11.71 -11.79
C LEU A 53 8.51 11.62 -13.32
N ALA A 54 7.44 11.27 -14.02
CA ALA A 54 7.45 11.20 -15.47
C ALA A 54 7.76 12.55 -16.09
N GLU A 55 7.19 13.63 -15.55
CA GLU A 55 7.45 14.98 -16.02
C GLU A 55 8.91 15.38 -15.83
N ILE A 56 9.48 15.06 -14.66
CA ILE A 56 10.88 15.33 -14.37
C ILE A 56 11.79 14.56 -15.32
N ASN A 57 11.50 13.29 -15.52
CA ASN A 57 12.29 12.45 -16.42
C ASN A 57 12.23 12.97 -17.86
N GLU A 58 11.08 13.48 -18.28
CA GLU A 58 10.92 14.05 -19.61
C GLU A 58 11.78 15.29 -19.76
N VAL A 59 11.80 16.17 -18.77
CA VAL A 59 12.64 17.38 -18.81
C VAL A 59 14.10 17.01 -18.86
N ILE A 60 14.55 16.08 -18.06
CA ILE A 60 15.93 15.62 -18.05
C ILE A 60 16.31 15.02 -19.40
N SER A 61 15.44 14.19 -19.95
CA SER A 61 15.66 13.57 -21.26
C SER A 61 15.80 14.60 -22.36
N GLU A 62 14.95 15.61 -22.37
CA GLU A 62 15.02 16.69 -23.37
C GLU A 62 16.29 17.51 -23.19
N PHE A 63 16.69 17.76 -21.94
CA PHE A 63 17.94 18.50 -21.68
C PHE A 63 19.14 17.74 -22.22
N GLU A 64 19.17 16.42 -22.05
CA GLU A 64 20.31 15.61 -22.52
C GLU A 64 20.44 15.56 -24.03
N LYS A 65 19.36 15.89 -24.76
CA LYS A 65 19.38 15.96 -26.21
C LYS A 65 19.94 17.30 -26.74
N LEU A 66 20.08 18.28 -25.86
CA LEU A 66 20.59 19.57 -26.25
C LEU A 66 22.11 19.51 -26.42
N PRO A 67 22.64 20.23 -27.44
CA PRO A 67 24.08 20.26 -27.69
C PRO A 67 24.87 20.99 -26.60
#